data_d6c34a134018c36009183a240d5b3522
#
_entry.id   d6c34a134018c36009183a240d5b3522
#
_cell.length_a   1.000
_cell.length_b   1.000
_cell.length_c   1.000
_cell.angle_alpha   90.00
_cell.angle_beta   90.00
_cell.angle_gamma   90.00
#
_symmetry.space_group_name_H-M   'P 1'
#
loop_
_entity.id
_entity.type
_entity.pdbx_description
1 polymer ?
#
loop_
_entity_poly.entity_id
_entity_poly.type
_entity_poly.pdbx_seq_one_letter_code
_entity_poly.pdbx_strand_id
1 'polypeptide(L)'
;MLNILPALDEEGTSFSYECEAEPFSAEEYDIAFAAPVQLKFDYIYSKGRLILNGRIKTKLSAVCDRCLKDISENINIRLSEVLYKSAPDEDDEAYLYDGDKICLDKVVLDNISLNMPQKNLCKEDCKGLCPVCGVDLNEKTCSCQAAIDCEEAEEEPANNPFAKLAGLFTDDEEV
;
A
#
# COMPACT_ATOMS: atom_id res chain seq x y z
N MET A 1 4.30 -20.72 8.36
CA MET A 1 3.11 -21.46 8.83
C MET A 1 2.97 -21.35 10.35
N LEU A 2 1.82 -20.92 10.84
CA LEU A 2 1.47 -20.81 12.27
C LEU A 2 0.82 -22.12 12.74
N ASN A 3 1.28 -22.69 13.85
CA ASN A 3 0.62 -23.80 14.52
C ASN A 3 -0.30 -23.26 15.61
N ILE A 4 -1.60 -23.52 15.51
CA ILE A 4 -2.64 -23.01 16.42
C ILE A 4 -3.14 -24.04 17.44
N LEU A 5 -2.61 -25.28 17.43
CA LEU A 5 -3.00 -26.34 18.37
C LEU A 5 -3.07 -25.85 19.82
N PRO A 6 -2.04 -25.13 20.35
CA PRO A 6 -2.08 -24.67 21.73
C PRO A 6 -3.28 -23.76 22.02
N ALA A 7 -3.67 -22.92 21.06
CA ALA A 7 -4.80 -22.02 21.23
C ALA A 7 -6.15 -22.73 21.08
N LEU A 8 -6.21 -23.83 20.32
CA LEU A 8 -7.40 -24.66 20.22
C LEU A 8 -7.67 -25.45 21.52
N ASP A 9 -6.58 -25.88 22.20
CA ASP A 9 -6.67 -26.62 23.45
C ASP A 9 -7.03 -25.69 24.65
N GLU A 10 -6.60 -24.42 24.58
CA GLU A 10 -6.81 -23.42 25.64
C GLU A 10 -7.57 -22.21 25.13
N GLU A 11 -8.87 -22.39 24.86
CA GLU A 11 -9.73 -21.34 24.34
C GLU A 11 -9.73 -20.08 25.23
N GLY A 12 -9.54 -18.92 24.60
CA GLY A 12 -9.50 -17.62 25.30
C GLY A 12 -8.11 -17.24 25.83
N THR A 13 -7.13 -18.15 25.75
CA THR A 13 -5.76 -17.85 26.15
C THR A 13 -5.01 -17.16 25.00
N SER A 14 -4.19 -16.16 25.33
CA SER A 14 -3.37 -15.43 24.37
C SER A 14 -2.01 -16.11 24.21
N PHE A 15 -1.62 -16.32 22.97
CA PHE A 15 -0.32 -16.87 22.60
C PHE A 15 0.43 -15.86 21.72
N SER A 16 1.75 -15.75 21.92
CA SER A 16 2.60 -14.89 21.10
C SER A 16 3.29 -15.67 20.01
N TYR A 17 3.37 -15.07 18.83
CA TYR A 17 4.09 -15.61 17.67
C TYR A 17 5.03 -14.57 17.10
N GLU A 18 6.27 -14.98 16.86
CA GLU A 18 7.27 -14.16 16.20
C GLU A 18 8.01 -14.98 15.16
N CYS A 19 8.09 -14.48 13.94
CA CYS A 19 8.89 -15.11 12.90
C CYS A 19 9.45 -14.07 11.94
N GLU A 20 10.50 -14.48 11.26
CA GLU A 20 11.10 -13.77 10.14
C GLU A 20 11.00 -14.67 8.91
N ALA A 21 10.36 -14.18 7.86
CA ALA A 21 10.20 -14.88 6.60
C ALA A 21 11.10 -14.24 5.55
N GLU A 22 11.87 -15.05 4.83
CA GLU A 22 12.62 -14.59 3.68
C GLU A 22 11.66 -13.94 2.66
N PRO A 23 12.15 -12.95 1.88
CA PRO A 23 11.37 -12.34 0.82
C PRO A 23 10.83 -13.41 -0.12
N PHE A 24 9.52 -13.41 -0.33
CA PHE A 24 8.87 -14.32 -1.26
C PHE A 24 8.32 -13.54 -2.46
N SER A 25 8.20 -14.21 -3.60
CA SER A 25 7.63 -13.56 -4.77
C SER A 25 6.14 -13.31 -4.56
N ALA A 26 5.75 -12.06 -4.72
CA ALA A 26 4.38 -11.61 -4.62
C ALA A 26 3.97 -10.90 -5.92
N GLU A 27 4.23 -11.56 -7.06
CA GLU A 27 3.97 -11.02 -8.41
C GLU A 27 2.50 -10.60 -8.58
N GLU A 28 1.58 -11.35 -7.97
CA GLU A 28 0.14 -11.04 -8.00
C GLU A 28 -0.18 -9.68 -7.35
N TYR A 29 0.64 -9.23 -6.39
CA TYR A 29 0.45 -7.97 -5.65
C TYR A 29 1.37 -6.85 -6.13
N ASP A 30 2.22 -7.11 -7.13
CA ASP A 30 3.26 -6.16 -7.59
C ASP A 30 4.15 -5.63 -6.45
N ILE A 31 4.47 -6.50 -5.49
CA ILE A 31 5.27 -6.17 -4.31
C ILE A 31 6.69 -6.75 -4.45
N ALA A 32 7.69 -5.87 -4.41
CA ALA A 32 9.09 -6.23 -4.35
C ALA A 32 9.66 -5.98 -2.96
N PHE A 33 10.14 -7.03 -2.30
CA PHE A 33 10.73 -6.94 -0.97
C PHE A 33 12.22 -6.63 -1.04
N ALA A 34 12.67 -5.64 -0.25
CA ALA A 34 14.09 -5.29 -0.07
C ALA A 34 14.68 -5.86 1.23
N ALA A 35 13.84 -6.42 2.12
CA ALA A 35 14.25 -7.05 3.37
C ALA A 35 13.27 -8.15 3.78
N PRO A 36 13.68 -9.08 4.66
CA PRO A 36 12.79 -10.08 5.23
C PRO A 36 11.56 -9.48 5.91
N VAL A 37 10.46 -10.24 5.89
CA VAL A 37 9.22 -9.85 6.56
C VAL A 37 9.25 -10.32 8.00
N GLN A 38 9.23 -9.39 8.93
CA GLN A 38 9.17 -9.65 10.37
C GLN A 38 7.73 -9.59 10.83
N LEU A 39 7.24 -10.67 11.40
CA LEU A 39 5.90 -10.81 11.97
C LEU A 39 6.02 -10.97 13.48
N LYS A 40 5.33 -10.13 14.21
CA LYS A 40 5.18 -10.26 15.66
C LYS A 40 3.76 -9.93 16.06
N PHE A 41 3.04 -10.94 16.57
CA PHE A 41 1.66 -10.78 16.97
C PHE A 41 1.26 -11.75 18.08
N ASP A 42 0.23 -11.38 18.80
CA ASP A 42 -0.48 -12.24 19.72
C ASP A 42 -1.73 -12.79 19.03
N TYR A 43 -2.10 -14.02 19.33
CA TYR A 43 -3.30 -14.63 18.80
C TYR A 43 -4.11 -15.32 19.87
N ILE A 44 -5.43 -15.26 19.71
CA ILE A 44 -6.40 -15.83 20.64
C ILE A 44 -7.42 -16.60 19.82
N TYR A 45 -7.70 -17.83 20.22
CA TYR A 45 -8.82 -18.59 19.68
C TYR A 45 -10.04 -18.43 20.56
N SER A 46 -11.19 -18.08 19.98
CA SER A 46 -12.46 -18.00 20.68
C SER A 46 -13.63 -18.20 19.74
N LYS A 47 -14.50 -19.13 20.08
CA LYS A 47 -15.78 -19.40 19.38
C LYS A 47 -15.63 -19.60 17.86
N GLY A 48 -14.64 -20.41 17.44
CA GLY A 48 -14.39 -20.67 16.02
C GLY A 48 -13.65 -19.56 15.27
N ARG A 49 -13.18 -18.52 15.96
CA ARG A 49 -12.43 -17.40 15.40
C ARG A 49 -11.03 -17.37 15.96
N LEU A 50 -10.08 -17.11 15.10
CA LEU A 50 -8.70 -16.82 15.48
C LEU A 50 -8.44 -15.34 15.29
N ILE A 51 -8.22 -14.62 16.38
CA ILE A 51 -8.00 -13.18 16.40
C ILE A 51 -6.51 -12.93 16.47
N LEU A 52 -5.96 -12.19 15.50
CA LEU A 52 -4.54 -11.83 15.42
C LEU A 52 -4.38 -10.34 15.71
N ASN A 53 -3.46 -9.99 16.63
CA ASN A 53 -3.14 -8.60 16.94
C ASN A 53 -1.63 -8.42 17.05
N GLY A 54 -1.05 -7.56 16.22
CA GLY A 54 0.39 -7.37 16.25
C GLY A 54 0.91 -6.37 15.24
N ARG A 55 2.06 -6.70 14.65
CA ARG A 55 2.75 -5.84 13.69
C ARG A 55 3.46 -6.64 12.62
N ILE A 56 3.47 -6.06 11.42
CA ILE A 56 4.25 -6.50 10.27
C ILE A 56 5.31 -5.43 10.02
N LYS A 57 6.58 -5.82 9.90
CA LYS A 57 7.67 -4.92 9.52
C LYS A 57 8.46 -5.51 8.37
N THR A 58 8.75 -4.70 7.37
CA THR A 58 9.59 -5.06 6.24
C THR A 58 10.11 -3.80 5.55
N LYS A 59 10.90 -3.98 4.48
CA LYS A 59 11.24 -2.93 3.52
C LYS A 59 10.82 -3.37 2.14
N LEU A 60 10.18 -2.47 1.42
CA LEU A 60 9.84 -2.68 0.02
C LEU A 60 10.85 -1.97 -0.87
N SER A 61 11.15 -2.59 -2.01
CA SER A 61 11.86 -1.94 -3.10
C SER A 61 10.85 -1.22 -3.96
N ALA A 62 11.09 0.03 -4.27
CA ALA A 62 10.23 0.85 -5.10
C ALA A 62 11.06 1.78 -5.99
N VAL A 63 10.41 2.40 -6.94
CA VAL A 63 11.00 3.42 -7.81
C VAL A 63 10.31 4.74 -7.54
N CYS A 64 11.08 5.82 -7.45
CA CYS A 64 10.51 7.16 -7.26
C CYS A 64 9.65 7.56 -8.47
N ASP A 65 8.38 7.88 -8.25
CA ASP A 65 7.41 8.22 -9.30
C ASP A 65 7.78 9.49 -10.09
N ARG A 66 8.68 10.34 -9.54
CA ARG A 66 9.09 11.58 -10.19
C ARG A 66 10.43 11.50 -10.91
N CYS A 67 11.43 10.87 -10.30
CA CYS A 67 12.80 10.87 -10.85
C CYS A 67 13.34 9.49 -11.21
N LEU A 68 12.53 8.45 -11.07
CA LEU A 68 12.81 7.06 -11.41
C LEU A 68 14.03 6.45 -10.71
N LYS A 69 14.50 7.05 -9.60
CA LYS A 69 15.55 6.46 -8.78
C LYS A 69 15.00 5.32 -7.93
N ASP A 70 15.80 4.28 -7.78
CA ASP A 70 15.49 3.19 -6.85
C ASP A 70 15.49 3.72 -5.41
N ILE A 71 14.45 3.36 -4.68
CA ILE A 71 14.25 3.70 -3.27
C ILE A 71 13.85 2.47 -2.48
N SER A 72 13.96 2.55 -1.18
CA SER A 72 13.39 1.53 -0.28
C SER A 72 12.46 2.19 0.73
N GLU A 73 11.26 1.63 0.85
CA GLU A 73 10.23 2.13 1.77
C GLU A 73 10.12 1.23 2.99
N ASN A 74 10.15 1.82 4.19
CA ASN A 74 10.00 1.08 5.43
C ASN A 74 8.51 0.89 5.73
N ILE A 75 8.09 -0.35 5.81
CA ILE A 75 6.72 -0.74 6.15
C ILE A 75 6.67 -1.16 7.62
N ASN A 76 5.75 -0.56 8.37
CA ASN A 76 5.46 -0.92 9.76
C ASN A 76 3.95 -0.82 10.00
N ILE A 77 3.27 -1.93 9.81
CA ILE A 77 1.82 -2.03 9.79
C ILE A 77 1.32 -2.67 11.08
N ARG A 78 0.22 -2.17 11.59
CA ARG A 78 -0.54 -2.86 12.65
C ARG A 78 -1.36 -3.98 12.02
N LEU A 79 -1.11 -5.20 12.44
CA LEU A 79 -1.92 -6.37 12.10
C LEU A 79 -3.07 -6.48 13.10
N SER A 80 -4.32 -6.51 12.61
CA SER A 80 -5.51 -6.71 13.44
C SER A 80 -6.54 -7.44 12.59
N GLU A 81 -6.47 -8.77 12.57
CA GLU A 81 -7.24 -9.62 11.68
C GLU A 81 -7.98 -10.72 12.42
N VAL A 82 -9.06 -11.19 11.81
CA VAL A 82 -9.84 -12.33 12.31
C VAL A 82 -9.93 -13.38 11.22
N LEU A 83 -9.48 -14.59 11.54
CA LEU A 83 -9.61 -15.75 10.66
C LEU A 83 -10.74 -16.63 11.17
N TYR A 84 -11.51 -17.19 10.25
CA TYR A 84 -12.70 -18.00 10.55
C TYR A 84 -12.48 -19.44 10.10
N LYS A 85 -13.05 -20.38 10.85
CA LYS A 85 -13.07 -21.79 10.44
C LYS A 85 -14.07 -22.04 9.31
N SER A 86 -15.14 -21.26 9.25
CA SER A 86 -16.13 -21.24 8.18
C SER A 86 -16.54 -19.80 7.94
N ALA A 87 -16.79 -19.44 6.68
CA ALA A 87 -17.21 -18.08 6.32
C ALA A 87 -18.42 -17.67 7.17
N PRO A 88 -18.39 -16.49 7.80
CA PRO A 88 -19.58 -15.89 8.36
C PRO A 88 -20.56 -15.60 7.22
N ASP A 89 -21.86 -15.72 7.50
CA ASP A 89 -22.89 -15.41 6.51
C ASP A 89 -22.67 -13.99 5.95
N GLU A 90 -22.63 -13.86 4.61
CA GLU A 90 -22.49 -12.59 3.86
C GLU A 90 -21.08 -11.95 3.78
N ASP A 91 -20.00 -12.61 4.23
CA ASP A 91 -18.66 -12.08 4.11
C ASP A 91 -17.77 -12.97 3.20
N ASP A 92 -17.77 -12.69 1.91
CA ASP A 92 -17.00 -13.43 0.91
C ASP A 92 -15.48 -13.13 0.97
N GLU A 93 -15.07 -12.07 1.70
CA GLU A 93 -13.67 -11.65 1.83
C GLU A 93 -13.01 -12.14 3.13
N ALA A 94 -13.73 -12.86 3.96
CA ALA A 94 -13.20 -13.35 5.24
C ALA A 94 -12.01 -14.29 5.04
N TYR A 95 -10.96 -14.11 5.85
CA TYR A 95 -9.86 -15.06 5.91
C TYR A 95 -10.32 -16.36 6.54
N LEU A 96 -10.16 -17.45 5.80
CA LEU A 96 -10.54 -18.79 6.26
C LEU A 96 -9.29 -19.58 6.64
N TYR A 97 -9.42 -20.44 7.64
CA TYR A 97 -8.40 -21.42 7.98
C TYR A 97 -8.98 -22.82 8.09
N ASP A 98 -8.17 -23.81 7.79
CA ASP A 98 -8.50 -25.23 7.94
C ASP A 98 -7.36 -25.95 8.68
N GLY A 99 -7.75 -26.87 9.57
CA GLY A 99 -6.81 -27.63 10.38
C GLY A 99 -6.13 -26.82 11.48
N ASP A 100 -4.91 -27.25 11.84
CA ASP A 100 -4.10 -26.76 12.96
C ASP A 100 -2.87 -25.95 12.52
N LYS A 101 -2.61 -25.89 11.21
CA LYS A 101 -1.49 -25.17 10.61
C LYS A 101 -1.99 -24.16 9.58
N ILE A 102 -1.80 -22.89 9.88
CA ILE A 102 -2.31 -21.79 9.07
C ILE A 102 -1.18 -21.16 8.27
N CYS A 103 -1.41 -20.94 6.97
CA CYS A 103 -0.59 -20.10 6.13
C CYS A 103 -1.05 -18.65 6.29
N LEU A 104 -0.14 -17.75 6.63
CA LEU A 104 -0.43 -16.33 6.83
C LEU A 104 -0.04 -15.46 5.63
N ASP A 105 0.44 -16.06 4.54
CA ASP A 105 1.01 -15.33 3.40
C ASP A 105 0.00 -14.36 2.81
N LYS A 106 -1.24 -14.83 2.55
CA LYS A 106 -2.32 -13.98 2.04
C LYS A 106 -2.64 -12.83 3.00
N VAL A 107 -2.81 -13.11 4.30
CA VAL A 107 -3.11 -12.10 5.31
C VAL A 107 -2.02 -11.02 5.34
N VAL A 108 -0.76 -11.44 5.26
CA VAL A 108 0.40 -10.52 5.28
C VAL A 108 0.44 -9.67 4.02
N LEU A 109 0.26 -10.29 2.83
CA LEU A 109 0.30 -9.59 1.54
C LEU A 109 -0.83 -8.59 1.39
N ASP A 110 -2.07 -8.97 1.73
CA ASP A 110 -3.23 -8.08 1.69
C ASP A 110 -3.01 -6.87 2.60
N ASN A 111 -2.53 -7.10 3.83
CA ASN A 111 -2.23 -6.01 4.76
C ASN A 111 -1.12 -5.10 4.26
N ILE A 112 -0.05 -5.63 3.65
CA ILE A 112 1.00 -4.82 3.04
C ILE A 112 0.44 -4.02 1.88
N SER A 113 -0.28 -4.65 0.94
CA SER A 113 -0.86 -4.00 -0.23
C SER A 113 -1.78 -2.83 0.14
N LEU A 114 -2.68 -3.04 1.11
CA LEU A 114 -3.60 -2.01 1.58
C LEU A 114 -2.91 -0.82 2.27
N ASN A 115 -1.70 -1.03 2.80
CA ASN A 115 -0.95 0.00 3.53
C ASN A 115 0.26 0.53 2.74
N MET A 116 0.41 0.15 1.49
CA MET A 116 1.45 0.72 0.63
C MET A 116 1.18 2.22 0.39
N PRO A 117 2.23 3.06 0.36
CA PRO A 117 2.07 4.46 0.03
C PRO A 117 1.58 4.60 -1.41
N GLN A 118 0.62 5.50 -1.65
CA GLN A 118 0.10 5.78 -2.99
C GLN A 118 1.12 6.48 -3.90
N LYS A 119 2.17 7.05 -3.33
CA LYS A 119 3.25 7.74 -4.05
C LYS A 119 4.58 7.37 -3.44
N ASN A 120 5.47 6.86 -4.29
CA ASN A 120 6.84 6.54 -3.94
C ASN A 120 7.73 7.74 -4.29
N LEU A 121 8.24 8.47 -3.30
CA LEU A 121 9.09 9.63 -3.52
C LEU A 121 10.44 9.45 -2.83
N CYS A 122 11.53 9.73 -3.54
CA CYS A 122 12.87 9.71 -2.94
C CYS A 122 13.07 10.80 -1.86
N LYS A 123 12.30 11.88 -1.96
CA LYS A 123 12.18 12.99 -1.01
C LYS A 123 10.91 13.79 -1.30
N GLU A 124 10.35 14.47 -0.31
CA GLU A 124 9.09 15.22 -0.44
C GLU A 124 9.14 16.30 -1.54
N ASP A 125 10.29 16.99 -1.65
CA ASP A 125 10.56 18.05 -2.62
C ASP A 125 11.22 17.56 -3.91
N CYS A 126 11.07 16.27 -4.26
CA CYS A 126 11.63 15.71 -5.49
C CYS A 126 11.12 16.47 -6.71
N LYS A 127 12.04 17.05 -7.49
CA LYS A 127 11.72 17.84 -8.69
C LYS A 127 11.42 16.97 -9.92
N GLY A 128 11.76 15.68 -9.84
CA GLY A 128 11.55 14.75 -10.94
C GLY A 128 12.52 14.89 -12.09
N LEU A 129 12.12 14.30 -13.21
CA LEU A 129 12.82 14.43 -14.49
C LEU A 129 12.19 15.56 -15.30
N CYS A 130 12.98 16.22 -16.11
CA CYS A 130 12.47 17.18 -17.09
C CYS A 130 11.59 16.44 -18.12
N PRO A 131 10.35 16.87 -18.38
CA PRO A 131 9.45 16.20 -19.32
C PRO A 131 9.93 16.27 -20.78
N VAL A 132 10.82 17.21 -21.11
CA VAL A 132 11.34 17.39 -22.47
C VAL A 132 12.64 16.63 -22.71
N CYS A 133 13.64 16.79 -21.83
CA CYS A 133 14.98 16.22 -22.06
C CYS A 133 15.34 15.08 -21.11
N GLY A 134 14.48 14.74 -20.14
CA GLY A 134 14.70 13.62 -19.21
C GLY A 134 15.81 13.85 -18.18
N VAL A 135 16.40 15.05 -18.08
CA VAL A 135 17.44 15.32 -17.07
C VAL A 135 16.81 15.33 -15.67
N ASP A 136 17.54 14.78 -14.69
CA ASP A 136 17.13 14.85 -13.28
C ASP A 136 17.24 16.26 -12.74
N LEU A 137 16.10 16.90 -12.50
CA LEU A 137 16.00 18.28 -11.99
C LEU A 137 16.42 18.42 -10.53
N ASN A 138 16.68 17.31 -9.83
CA ASN A 138 17.28 17.34 -8.50
C ASN A 138 18.79 17.57 -8.54
N GLU A 139 19.44 17.21 -9.64
CA GLU A 139 20.88 17.28 -9.82
C GLU A 139 21.31 18.42 -10.73
N LYS A 140 20.52 18.71 -11.76
CA LYS A 140 20.87 19.69 -12.80
C LYS A 140 19.64 20.52 -13.17
N THR A 141 19.88 21.74 -13.60
CA THR A 141 18.86 22.59 -14.23
C THR A 141 18.94 22.46 -15.73
N CYS A 142 17.81 22.58 -16.42
CA CYS A 142 17.73 22.67 -17.86
C CYS A 142 16.98 23.94 -18.27
N SER A 143 17.12 24.36 -19.53
CA SER A 143 16.41 25.51 -20.08
C SER A 143 15.06 25.15 -20.75
N CYS A 144 14.68 23.88 -20.72
CA CYS A 144 13.48 23.40 -21.40
C CYS A 144 12.17 23.91 -20.77
N GLN A 145 12.17 24.23 -19.44
CA GLN A 145 11.00 24.75 -18.75
C GLN A 145 10.50 26.07 -19.36
N ALA A 146 11.44 26.94 -19.71
CA ALA A 146 11.13 28.22 -20.34
C ALA A 146 10.48 28.07 -21.75
N ALA A 147 10.72 26.94 -22.41
CA ALA A 147 10.09 26.63 -23.71
C ALA A 147 8.64 26.15 -23.53
N ILE A 148 8.37 25.35 -22.50
CA ILE A 148 7.00 24.87 -22.20
C ILE A 148 6.09 26.04 -21.78
N ASP A 149 6.58 26.92 -20.91
CA ASP A 149 5.85 28.09 -20.43
C ASP A 149 5.48 29.06 -21.57
N CYS A 150 6.26 29.07 -22.67
CA CYS A 150 5.97 29.86 -23.85
C CYS A 150 4.88 29.22 -24.75
N GLU A 151 4.85 27.89 -24.84
CA GLU A 151 3.87 27.17 -25.68
C GLU A 151 2.46 27.18 -25.02
N GLU A 152 2.40 27.05 -23.68
CA GLU A 152 1.13 27.11 -22.94
C GLU A 152 0.46 28.51 -22.98
N ALA A 153 1.24 29.56 -23.19
CA ALA A 153 0.73 30.92 -23.29
C ALA A 153 0.06 31.25 -24.66
N GLU A 154 0.24 30.39 -25.67
CA GLU A 154 -0.32 30.56 -27.02
C GLU A 154 -1.57 29.71 -27.28
N GLU A 155 -1.94 28.76 -26.39
CA GLU A 155 -3.18 28.02 -26.52
C GLU A 155 -4.39 28.87 -26.09
N GLU A 156 -5.09 29.43 -27.08
CA GLU A 156 -6.35 30.09 -26.85
C GLU A 156 -7.41 29.14 -26.24
N PRO A 157 -8.29 29.64 -25.35
CA PRO A 157 -9.30 28.83 -24.63
C PRO A 157 -10.44 28.30 -25.51
N ALA A 158 -10.31 28.35 -26.84
CA ALA A 158 -11.40 28.03 -27.78
C ALA A 158 -11.80 26.55 -27.84
N ASN A 159 -11.01 25.63 -27.27
CA ASN A 159 -11.29 24.20 -27.36
C ASN A 159 -11.35 23.47 -26.01
N ASN A 160 -11.70 24.15 -24.95
CA ASN A 160 -11.92 23.52 -23.65
C ASN A 160 -13.29 22.80 -23.65
N PRO A 161 -13.35 21.46 -23.68
CA PRO A 161 -14.63 20.73 -23.63
C PRO A 161 -15.46 21.01 -22.36
N PHE A 162 -14.83 21.56 -21.32
CA PHE A 162 -15.46 21.91 -20.04
C PHE A 162 -15.86 23.38 -19.94
N ALA A 163 -15.63 24.21 -20.96
CA ALA A 163 -16.00 25.63 -20.94
C ALA A 163 -17.48 25.86 -20.62
N LYS A 164 -18.35 24.91 -21.00
CA LYS A 164 -19.80 24.98 -20.70
C LYS A 164 -20.13 24.77 -19.22
N LEU A 165 -19.22 24.17 -18.43
CA LEU A 165 -19.42 23.98 -16.97
C LEU A 165 -19.11 25.26 -16.17
N ALA A 166 -18.35 26.19 -16.73
CA ALA A 166 -18.04 27.45 -16.05
C ALA A 166 -19.30 28.32 -15.80
N GLY A 167 -20.34 28.17 -16.64
CA GLY A 167 -21.62 28.84 -16.45
C GLY A 167 -22.57 28.21 -15.42
N LEU A 168 -22.28 26.98 -14.94
CA LEU A 168 -23.13 26.29 -13.97
C LEU A 168 -22.89 26.74 -12.52
N PHE A 169 -21.80 27.47 -12.25
CA PHE A 169 -21.42 27.91 -10.90
C PHE A 169 -21.60 29.42 -10.67
N THR A 170 -22.28 30.14 -11.58
CA THR A 170 -22.46 31.58 -11.47
C THR A 170 -23.86 32.02 -11.03
N ASP A 171 -24.80 31.11 -10.76
CA ASP A 171 -26.15 31.43 -10.32
C ASP A 171 -26.41 30.94 -8.89
N ASP A 172 -25.82 31.61 -7.89
CA ASP A 172 -26.34 31.63 -6.51
C ASP A 172 -25.80 32.85 -5.76
N GLU A 173 -26.19 34.05 -6.18
CA GLU A 173 -26.26 35.22 -5.30
C GLU A 173 -27.49 36.02 -5.64
N GLU A 174 -28.34 36.13 -4.63
CA GLU A 174 -29.50 36.98 -4.42
C GLU A 174 -30.82 36.23 -4.26
N VAL A 175 -31.10 35.83 -2.99
CA VAL A 175 -32.36 36.27 -2.28
C VAL A 175 -32.06 36.28 -0.78
#